data_c8a0038d4e889b231bbbabcb8b437056
#
_entry.id   c8a0038d4e889b231bbbabcb8b437056
#
_cell.length_a   1.000
_cell.length_b   1.000
_cell.length_c   1.000
_cell.angle_alpha   90.00
_cell.angle_beta   90.00
_cell.angle_gamma   90.00
#
_symmetry.space_group_name_H-M   'P 1'
#
loop_
_entity.id
_entity.type
_entity.pdbx_description
1 polymer ?
#
loop_
_entity_poly.entity_id
_entity_poly.type
_entity_poly.pdbx_seq_one_letter_code
_entity_poly.pdbx_strand_id
1 'polypeptide(L)'
;VAGRHKGYMRSLMLAMLRDMQEERMPFTFLMPARESLYRPYDFRYIYDQPRWVLKYNPHIHREPCNLKTLGADLAEWQTAWLKRQYEVFAIRDEAYLQRMEKELASENGTCTLLYDDDWFIGMQSEWGLKEREMRYLYTGEHYRSEAGRKPAIMARIVCMPEFVKTIRLAENCPQDEVTVEIGINDLFVPQNQGAWLWQLTKEGSRMIQESRFIAKGKMEVLTISELTEWLFGYRTPAQVAKIPYGEYIEPFHGVFLDEVV
;
A
#
# COMPACT_ATOMS: atom_id res chain seq x y z
N VAL A 1 -5.18 -6.91 -31.02
CA VAL A 1 -5.41 -8.38 -31.10
C VAL A 1 -4.18 -9.10 -31.66
N ALA A 2 -3.40 -8.50 -32.58
CA ALA A 2 -2.24 -9.14 -33.23
C ALA A 2 -1.04 -9.48 -32.28
N GLY A 3 -0.99 -8.95 -31.05
CA GLY A 3 0.08 -9.19 -30.09
C GLY A 3 -0.26 -10.18 -28.96
N ARG A 4 -1.50 -10.72 -28.90
CA ARG A 4 -1.89 -11.66 -27.83
C ARG A 4 -1.09 -12.97 -27.91
N HIS A 5 -0.74 -13.52 -26.73
CA HIS A 5 0.01 -14.78 -26.57
C HIS A 5 1.45 -14.79 -27.12
N LYS A 6 2.04 -13.64 -27.44
CA LYS A 6 3.43 -13.53 -27.93
C LYS A 6 4.45 -13.28 -26.81
N GLY A 7 4.06 -13.31 -25.54
CA GLY A 7 4.95 -13.11 -24.39
C GLY A 7 5.34 -11.67 -24.11
N TYR A 8 4.86 -10.69 -24.85
CA TYR A 8 5.23 -9.28 -24.68
C TYR A 8 4.98 -8.74 -23.27
N MET A 9 3.86 -9.10 -22.65
CA MET A 9 3.58 -8.71 -21.27
C MET A 9 4.66 -9.21 -20.31
N ARG A 10 5.09 -10.49 -20.48
CA ARG A 10 6.16 -11.05 -19.66
C ARG A 10 7.47 -10.26 -19.83
N SER A 11 7.85 -9.98 -21.08
CA SER A 11 9.09 -9.24 -21.38
C SER A 11 9.07 -7.84 -20.79
N LEU A 12 7.94 -7.12 -20.93
CA LEU A 12 7.75 -5.78 -20.35
C LEU A 12 7.80 -5.82 -18.82
N MET A 13 7.12 -6.78 -18.19
CA MET A 13 7.10 -6.93 -16.73
C MET A 13 8.51 -7.18 -16.18
N LEU A 14 9.27 -8.07 -16.82
CA LEU A 14 10.65 -8.37 -16.42
C LEU A 14 11.58 -7.17 -16.61
N ALA A 15 11.44 -6.43 -17.72
CA ALA A 15 12.22 -5.21 -17.96
C ALA A 15 11.91 -4.16 -16.89
N MET A 16 10.63 -3.90 -16.63
CA MET A 16 10.18 -2.94 -15.63
C MET A 16 10.69 -3.30 -14.22
N LEU A 17 10.59 -4.58 -13.80
CA LEU A 17 11.08 -5.01 -12.49
C LEU A 17 12.58 -4.86 -12.36
N ARG A 18 13.34 -5.13 -13.44
CA ARG A 18 14.80 -4.91 -13.47
C ARG A 18 15.13 -3.43 -13.32
N ASP A 19 14.50 -2.57 -14.13
CA ASP A 19 14.75 -1.13 -14.11
C ASP A 19 14.40 -0.54 -12.72
N MET A 20 13.29 -0.93 -12.13
CA MET A 20 12.91 -0.56 -10.77
C MET A 20 13.91 -1.06 -9.71
N GLN A 21 14.45 -2.26 -9.89
CA GLN A 21 15.49 -2.79 -8.99
C GLN A 21 16.79 -2.02 -9.11
N GLU A 22 17.21 -1.65 -10.33
CA GLU A 22 18.39 -0.81 -10.57
C GLU A 22 18.23 0.57 -9.92
N GLU A 23 17.03 1.14 -9.95
CA GLU A 23 16.67 2.39 -9.26
C GLU A 23 16.46 2.21 -7.75
N ARG A 24 16.59 0.97 -7.23
CA ARG A 24 16.37 0.60 -5.83
C ARG A 24 14.98 0.97 -5.30
N MET A 25 13.97 0.92 -6.15
CA MET A 25 12.58 1.12 -5.73
C MET A 25 12.17 0.02 -4.73
N PRO A 26 11.63 0.36 -3.55
CA PRO A 26 11.30 -0.64 -2.54
C PRO A 26 10.18 -1.58 -3.00
N PHE A 27 9.16 -1.07 -3.66
CA PHE A 27 8.03 -1.84 -4.16
C PHE A 27 7.36 -1.13 -5.33
N THR A 28 6.48 -1.86 -6.01
CA THR A 28 5.56 -1.33 -7.01
C THR A 28 4.13 -1.81 -6.74
N PHE A 29 3.14 -1.07 -7.20
CA PHE A 29 1.73 -1.43 -7.03
C PHE A 29 0.92 -1.11 -8.27
N LEU A 30 -0.26 -1.70 -8.35
CA LEU A 30 -1.22 -1.48 -9.44
C LEU A 30 -2.65 -1.83 -9.00
N MET A 31 -3.64 -1.24 -9.67
CA MET A 31 -5.02 -1.71 -9.63
C MET A 31 -5.20 -2.73 -10.76
N PRO A 32 -5.43 -4.02 -10.45
CA PRO A 32 -5.45 -5.04 -11.48
C PRO A 32 -6.79 -5.04 -12.25
N ALA A 33 -6.73 -5.01 -13.57
CA ALA A 33 -7.89 -5.31 -14.42
C ALA A 33 -8.37 -6.77 -14.21
N ARG A 34 -7.42 -7.68 -13.96
CA ARG A 34 -7.65 -9.08 -13.57
C ARG A 34 -6.46 -9.58 -12.76
N GLU A 35 -6.70 -10.11 -11.58
CA GLU A 35 -5.68 -10.69 -10.70
C GLU A 35 -4.79 -11.71 -11.42
N SER A 36 -5.38 -12.59 -12.21
CA SER A 36 -4.68 -13.67 -12.92
C SER A 36 -3.58 -13.22 -13.88
N LEU A 37 -3.57 -11.92 -14.27
CA LEU A 37 -2.53 -11.37 -15.13
C LEU A 37 -1.25 -11.02 -14.36
N TYR A 38 -1.36 -10.69 -13.07
CA TYR A 38 -0.26 -10.15 -12.26
C TYR A 38 0.23 -11.15 -11.20
N ARG A 39 -0.64 -12.04 -10.74
CA ARG A 39 -0.29 -13.09 -9.77
C ARG A 39 0.89 -13.97 -10.20
N PRO A 40 1.07 -14.34 -11.50
CA PRO A 40 2.24 -15.09 -11.96
C PRO A 40 3.58 -14.33 -11.84
N TYR A 41 3.56 -13.02 -11.59
CA TYR A 41 4.73 -12.16 -11.37
C TYR A 41 4.88 -11.76 -9.89
N ASP A 42 4.31 -12.53 -8.99
CA ASP A 42 4.36 -12.33 -7.53
C ASP A 42 3.66 -11.09 -6.98
N PHE A 43 2.80 -10.45 -7.78
CA PHE A 43 1.90 -9.44 -7.22
C PHE A 43 0.84 -10.09 -6.34
N ARG A 44 0.55 -9.46 -5.20
CA ARG A 44 -0.48 -9.89 -4.25
C ARG A 44 -1.31 -8.70 -3.80
N TYR A 45 -2.56 -8.97 -3.46
CA TYR A 45 -3.39 -7.95 -2.83
C TYR A 45 -2.78 -7.51 -1.51
N ILE A 46 -2.80 -6.19 -1.31
CA ILE A 46 -2.32 -5.53 -0.09
C ILE A 46 -3.33 -4.54 0.47
N TYR A 47 -4.39 -4.26 -0.27
CA TYR A 47 -5.41 -3.29 0.11
C TYR A 47 -6.77 -3.70 -0.43
N ASP A 48 -7.76 -3.72 0.47
CA ASP A 48 -9.16 -3.82 0.14
C ASP A 48 -9.80 -2.44 0.23
N GLN A 49 -10.34 -1.97 -0.89
CA GLN A 49 -11.02 -0.69 -0.96
C GLN A 49 -12.38 -0.76 -0.24
N PRO A 50 -12.56 0.00 0.85
CA PRO A 50 -13.85 0.07 1.53
C PRO A 50 -14.83 0.95 0.74
N ARG A 51 -16.09 0.55 0.72
CA ARG A 51 -17.17 1.39 0.24
C ARG A 51 -17.74 2.18 1.41
N TRP A 52 -17.30 3.42 1.54
CA TRP A 52 -17.77 4.33 2.59
C TRP A 52 -19.12 4.93 2.26
N VAL A 53 -19.92 5.14 3.30
CA VAL A 53 -21.19 5.84 3.24
C VAL A 53 -21.22 6.85 4.38
N LEU A 54 -21.56 8.11 4.05
CA LEU A 54 -21.79 9.14 5.06
C LEU A 54 -23.08 8.80 5.82
N LYS A 55 -22.99 8.72 7.14
CA LYS A 55 -24.16 8.48 7.98
C LYS A 55 -25.11 9.66 7.92
N TYR A 56 -26.39 9.37 7.97
CA TYR A 56 -27.39 10.43 8.04
C TYR A 56 -27.27 11.20 9.36
N ASN A 57 -27.10 12.52 9.24
CA ASN A 57 -27.16 13.46 10.33
C ASN A 57 -27.76 14.77 9.76
N PRO A 58 -28.90 15.28 10.31
CA PRO A 58 -29.58 16.47 9.77
C PRO A 58 -28.75 17.77 9.90
N HIS A 59 -27.74 17.79 10.75
CA HIS A 59 -26.84 18.93 10.92
C HIS A 59 -25.70 18.95 9.90
N ILE A 60 -25.48 17.85 9.15
CA ILE A 60 -24.44 17.83 8.13
C ILE A 60 -24.89 18.60 6.88
N HIS A 61 -24.13 19.63 6.55
CA HIS A 61 -24.26 20.31 5.27
C HIS A 61 -22.98 20.19 4.43
N ARG A 62 -23.09 20.48 3.14
CA ARG A 62 -22.05 20.32 2.13
C ARG A 62 -21.77 21.63 1.45
N GLU A 63 -20.49 22.00 1.38
CA GLU A 63 -20.05 23.17 0.62
C GLU A 63 -19.17 22.73 -0.59
N PRO A 64 -19.27 23.40 -1.74
CA PRO A 64 -18.41 23.11 -2.86
C PRO A 64 -16.93 23.26 -2.48
N CYS A 65 -16.11 22.24 -2.77
CA CYS A 65 -14.67 22.29 -2.56
C CYS A 65 -13.99 22.76 -3.85
N ASN A 66 -13.34 23.91 -3.80
CA ASN A 66 -12.51 24.38 -4.89
C ASN A 66 -11.06 23.97 -4.66
N LEU A 67 -10.63 22.90 -5.32
CA LEU A 67 -9.30 22.32 -5.17
C LEU A 67 -8.17 23.30 -5.54
N LYS A 68 -8.41 24.21 -6.50
CA LYS A 68 -7.42 25.24 -6.88
C LYS A 68 -7.25 26.31 -5.80
N THR A 69 -8.35 26.73 -5.19
CA THR A 69 -8.31 27.79 -4.18
C THR A 69 -7.74 27.28 -2.86
N LEU A 70 -8.09 26.05 -2.48
CA LEU A 70 -7.66 25.45 -1.22
C LEU A 70 -6.27 24.79 -1.30
N GLY A 71 -5.80 24.46 -2.49
CA GLY A 71 -4.45 24.04 -2.87
C GLY A 71 -3.62 23.36 -1.76
N ALA A 72 -2.59 24.06 -1.30
CA ALA A 72 -1.64 23.55 -0.31
C ALA A 72 -2.30 23.18 1.04
N ASP A 73 -3.23 24.01 1.54
CA ASP A 73 -3.87 23.78 2.85
C ASP A 73 -4.69 22.48 2.84
N LEU A 74 -5.41 22.22 1.75
CA LEU A 74 -6.18 20.99 1.58
C LEU A 74 -5.27 19.77 1.43
N ALA A 75 -4.17 19.90 0.68
CA ALA A 75 -3.20 18.82 0.50
C ALA A 75 -2.54 18.44 1.84
N GLU A 76 -2.14 19.44 2.63
CA GLU A 76 -1.59 19.22 3.95
C GLU A 76 -2.61 18.56 4.89
N TRP A 77 -3.85 19.04 4.90
CA TRP A 77 -4.91 18.43 5.69
C TRP A 77 -5.18 16.99 5.31
N GLN A 78 -5.29 16.68 4.02
CA GLN A 78 -5.50 15.31 3.54
C GLN A 78 -4.34 14.39 3.94
N THR A 79 -3.10 14.84 3.76
CA THR A 79 -1.90 14.10 4.16
C THR A 79 -1.88 13.84 5.66
N ALA A 80 -2.18 14.85 6.47
CA ALA A 80 -2.25 14.72 7.92
C ALA A 80 -3.39 13.79 8.37
N TRP A 81 -4.53 13.81 7.67
CA TRP A 81 -5.66 12.91 7.92
C TRP A 81 -5.28 11.46 7.62
N LEU A 82 -4.64 11.19 6.47
CA LEU A 82 -4.20 9.85 6.06
C LEU A 82 -3.12 9.31 7.02
N LYS A 83 -2.12 10.12 7.35
CA LYS A 83 -1.01 9.74 8.24
C LYS A 83 -1.46 9.26 9.63
N ARG A 84 -2.62 9.72 10.11
CA ARG A 84 -3.17 9.26 11.39
C ARG A 84 -3.74 7.84 11.35
N GLN A 85 -4.00 7.29 10.15
CA GLN A 85 -4.72 6.04 9.99
C GLN A 85 -3.93 4.99 9.19
N TYR A 86 -2.95 5.44 8.38
CA TYR A 86 -2.23 4.58 7.43
C TYR A 86 -0.74 4.89 7.45
N GLU A 87 0.08 3.86 7.37
CA GLU A 87 1.53 4.00 7.22
C GLU A 87 1.95 4.03 5.74
N VAL A 88 1.17 3.40 4.86
CA VAL A 88 1.43 3.39 3.41
C VAL A 88 0.30 4.11 2.68
N PHE A 89 0.60 5.28 2.14
CA PHE A 89 -0.34 6.07 1.34
C PHE A 89 0.43 7.03 0.42
N ALA A 90 -0.21 7.48 -0.66
CA ALA A 90 0.36 8.52 -1.51
C ALA A 90 0.24 9.89 -0.81
N ILE A 91 1.37 10.58 -0.64
CA ILE A 91 1.40 11.93 -0.08
C ILE A 91 0.61 12.87 -0.99
N ARG A 92 -0.28 13.66 -0.39
CA ARG A 92 -1.06 14.68 -1.10
C ARG A 92 -0.26 15.96 -1.15
N ASP A 93 -0.04 16.46 -2.36
CA ASP A 93 0.54 17.76 -2.65
C ASP A 93 -0.34 18.53 -3.65
N GLU A 94 0.02 19.74 -4.01
CA GLU A 94 -0.74 20.52 -4.98
C GLU A 94 -0.84 19.84 -6.34
N ALA A 95 0.22 19.16 -6.80
CA ALA A 95 0.23 18.45 -8.07
C ALA A 95 -0.75 17.27 -8.04
N TYR A 96 -0.85 16.58 -6.90
CA TYR A 96 -1.85 15.54 -6.66
C TYR A 96 -3.28 16.11 -6.77
N LEU A 97 -3.56 17.23 -6.10
CA LEU A 97 -4.89 17.85 -6.14
C LEU A 97 -5.26 18.34 -7.55
N GLN A 98 -4.31 18.89 -8.29
CA GLN A 98 -4.53 19.29 -9.68
C GLN A 98 -4.83 18.10 -10.60
N ARG A 99 -4.19 16.94 -10.37
CA ARG A 99 -4.52 15.69 -11.06
C ARG A 99 -5.91 15.20 -10.67
N MET A 100 -6.21 15.14 -9.37
CA MET A 100 -7.52 14.74 -8.86
C MET A 100 -8.66 15.61 -9.41
N GLU A 101 -8.45 16.93 -9.56
CA GLU A 101 -9.43 17.82 -10.19
C GLU A 101 -9.74 17.41 -11.63
N LYS A 102 -8.68 17.09 -12.41
CA LYS A 102 -8.85 16.65 -13.80
C LYS A 102 -9.57 15.30 -13.89
N GLU A 103 -9.22 14.37 -13.03
CA GLU A 103 -9.86 13.05 -12.93
C GLU A 103 -11.35 13.21 -12.59
N LEU A 104 -11.69 14.00 -11.57
CA LEU A 104 -13.06 14.28 -11.20
C LEU A 104 -13.83 14.94 -12.35
N ALA A 105 -13.24 15.94 -13.00
CA ALA A 105 -13.87 16.62 -14.13
C ALA A 105 -14.16 15.66 -15.30
N SER A 106 -13.28 14.70 -15.59
CA SER A 106 -13.47 13.72 -16.67
C SER A 106 -14.61 12.73 -16.40
N GLU A 107 -14.94 12.49 -15.11
CA GLU A 107 -15.96 11.55 -14.66
C GLU A 107 -17.22 12.26 -14.10
N ASN A 108 -17.48 13.52 -14.45
CA ASN A 108 -18.54 14.36 -13.87
C ASN A 108 -18.49 14.39 -12.33
N GLY A 109 -17.31 14.28 -11.77
CA GLY A 109 -17.10 14.22 -10.33
C GLY A 109 -17.28 15.56 -9.64
N THR A 110 -17.49 15.49 -8.33
CA THR A 110 -17.57 16.65 -7.45
C THR A 110 -16.76 16.41 -6.19
N CYS A 111 -16.20 17.49 -5.64
CA CYS A 111 -15.61 17.51 -4.33
C CYS A 111 -16.38 18.46 -3.43
N THR A 112 -16.67 18.05 -2.20
CA THR A 112 -17.40 18.84 -1.22
C THR A 112 -16.74 18.77 0.14
N LEU A 113 -16.71 19.90 0.84
CA LEU A 113 -16.38 19.99 2.25
C LEU A 113 -17.62 19.60 3.07
N LEU A 114 -17.42 18.98 4.19
CA LEU A 114 -18.46 18.51 5.10
C LEU A 114 -18.37 19.28 6.41
N TYR A 115 -19.51 19.76 6.87
CA TYR A 115 -19.65 20.47 8.15
C TYR A 115 -20.78 19.84 8.95
N ASP A 116 -20.61 19.74 10.27
CA ASP A 116 -21.65 19.44 11.25
C ASP A 116 -21.96 20.75 11.98
N ASP A 117 -23.09 21.39 11.68
CA ASP A 117 -23.35 22.80 11.93
C ASP A 117 -22.19 23.67 11.39
N ASP A 118 -21.49 24.41 12.24
CA ASP A 118 -20.33 25.26 11.86
C ASP A 118 -18.96 24.54 11.92
N TRP A 119 -18.92 23.25 12.28
CA TRP A 119 -17.68 22.51 12.47
C TRP A 119 -17.28 21.74 11.21
N PHE A 120 -16.09 22.04 10.69
CA PHE A 120 -15.51 21.26 9.61
C PHE A 120 -15.21 19.81 10.07
N ILE A 121 -15.87 18.82 9.48
CA ILE A 121 -15.74 17.41 9.82
C ILE A 121 -15.02 16.57 8.77
N GLY A 122 -14.72 17.15 7.59
CA GLY A 122 -14.02 16.45 6.55
C GLY A 122 -14.44 16.80 5.14
N MET A 123 -14.17 15.88 4.22
CA MET A 123 -14.53 16.06 2.82
C MET A 123 -15.00 14.76 2.18
N GLN A 124 -15.76 14.88 1.12
CA GLN A 124 -16.13 13.78 0.24
C GLN A 124 -15.89 14.14 -1.22
N SER A 125 -15.67 13.12 -2.03
CA SER A 125 -15.56 13.22 -3.46
C SER A 125 -16.39 12.12 -4.10
N GLU A 126 -17.17 12.47 -5.10
CA GLU A 126 -18.02 11.56 -5.85
C GLU A 126 -17.72 11.70 -7.34
N TRP A 127 -17.82 10.61 -8.07
CA TRP A 127 -17.64 10.59 -9.52
C TRP A 127 -18.50 9.53 -10.19
N GLY A 128 -18.43 9.42 -11.50
CA GLY A 128 -19.12 8.42 -12.30
C GLY A 128 -20.05 9.02 -13.36
N LEU A 129 -19.82 8.60 -14.61
CA LEU A 129 -20.59 9.08 -15.77
C LEU A 129 -22.00 8.50 -15.84
N LYS A 130 -22.20 7.28 -15.32
CA LYS A 130 -23.49 6.57 -15.36
C LYS A 130 -24.16 6.54 -14.00
N GLU A 131 -23.41 6.11 -13.01
CA GLU A 131 -23.84 6.01 -11.62
C GLU A 131 -22.84 6.77 -10.74
N ARG A 132 -23.36 7.54 -9.78
CA ARG A 132 -22.53 8.27 -8.83
C ARG A 132 -21.99 7.30 -7.78
N GLU A 133 -20.68 7.28 -7.63
CA GLU A 133 -19.98 6.51 -6.61
C GLU A 133 -19.16 7.42 -5.71
N MET A 134 -19.07 7.06 -4.42
CA MET A 134 -18.17 7.70 -3.47
C MET A 134 -16.72 7.36 -3.85
N ARG A 135 -15.93 8.36 -4.21
CA ARG A 135 -14.52 8.21 -4.51
C ARG A 135 -13.68 8.29 -3.23
N TYR A 136 -13.90 9.34 -2.44
CA TYR A 136 -13.27 9.56 -1.15
C TYR A 136 -14.28 10.01 -0.12
N LEU A 137 -14.08 9.57 1.12
CA LEU A 137 -14.80 10.08 2.29
C LEU A 137 -13.82 10.20 3.44
N TYR A 138 -13.18 11.35 3.57
CA TYR A 138 -12.24 11.69 4.62
C TYR A 138 -13.00 12.38 5.75
N THR A 139 -13.46 11.59 6.70
CA THR A 139 -14.17 12.07 7.89
C THR A 139 -14.00 11.05 9.02
N GLY A 140 -14.32 11.45 10.24
CA GLY A 140 -14.25 10.58 11.40
C GLY A 140 -15.19 9.37 11.32
N GLU A 141 -14.86 8.28 12.01
CA GLU A 141 -15.66 7.04 12.05
C GLU A 141 -17.08 7.27 12.58
N HIS A 142 -17.24 8.31 13.42
CA HIS A 142 -18.56 8.71 13.91
C HIS A 142 -19.53 9.06 12.76
N TYR A 143 -19.01 9.71 11.71
CA TYR A 143 -19.82 10.21 10.59
C TYR A 143 -19.91 9.25 9.41
N ARG A 144 -19.13 8.18 9.38
CA ARG A 144 -19.13 7.22 8.26
C ARG A 144 -19.44 5.79 8.71
N SER A 145 -19.88 4.98 7.77
CA SER A 145 -20.02 3.53 7.92
C SER A 145 -19.46 2.83 6.68
N GLU A 146 -18.98 1.62 6.86
CA GLU A 146 -18.52 0.78 5.75
C GLU A 146 -19.69 -0.08 5.26
N ALA A 147 -20.05 0.06 3.99
CA ALA A 147 -21.13 -0.71 3.34
C ALA A 147 -20.62 -1.98 2.62
N GLY A 148 -19.32 -2.21 2.65
CA GLY A 148 -18.66 -3.37 2.05
C GLY A 148 -17.21 -3.05 1.69
N ARG A 149 -16.48 -4.08 1.26
CA ARG A 149 -15.05 -4.00 0.95
C ARG A 149 -14.73 -4.95 -0.20
N LYS A 150 -13.82 -4.56 -1.09
CA LYS A 150 -13.35 -5.39 -2.21
C LYS A 150 -11.84 -5.29 -2.38
N PRO A 151 -11.13 -6.38 -2.71
CA PRO A 151 -9.73 -6.32 -3.10
C PRO A 151 -9.53 -5.33 -4.25
N ALA A 152 -8.59 -4.40 -4.12
CA ALA A 152 -8.41 -3.32 -5.09
C ALA A 152 -6.97 -3.18 -5.59
N ILE A 153 -6.00 -3.18 -4.69
CA ILE A 153 -4.60 -2.92 -5.05
C ILE A 153 -3.76 -4.17 -4.82
N MET A 154 -2.99 -4.51 -5.84
CA MET A 154 -1.91 -5.49 -5.75
C MET A 154 -0.57 -4.78 -5.73
N ALA A 155 0.36 -5.28 -4.92
CA ALA A 155 1.75 -4.82 -4.89
C ALA A 155 2.72 -5.99 -5.02
N ARG A 156 3.97 -5.64 -5.27
CA ARG A 156 5.13 -6.52 -5.24
C ARG A 156 6.32 -5.78 -4.67
N ILE A 157 7.00 -6.37 -3.70
CA ILE A 157 8.29 -5.88 -3.23
C ILE A 157 9.31 -6.09 -4.36
N VAL A 158 10.08 -5.05 -4.69
CA VAL A 158 11.06 -5.06 -5.77
C VAL A 158 12.48 -5.09 -5.21
N CYS A 159 12.83 -4.19 -4.28
CA CYS A 159 14.13 -4.15 -3.63
C CYS A 159 13.98 -4.41 -2.12
N MET A 160 14.19 -5.67 -1.70
CA MET A 160 14.04 -6.07 -0.30
C MET A 160 14.88 -5.24 0.68
N PRO A 161 16.19 -4.99 0.42
CA PRO A 161 17.01 -4.19 1.33
C PRO A 161 16.53 -2.75 1.53
N GLU A 162 15.84 -2.16 0.52
CA GLU A 162 15.23 -0.84 0.64
C GLU A 162 13.90 -0.91 1.37
N PHE A 163 13.09 -1.91 1.04
CA PHE A 163 11.75 -2.07 1.61
C PHE A 163 11.80 -2.25 3.13
N VAL A 164 12.70 -3.10 3.63
CA VAL A 164 12.74 -3.43 5.06
C VAL A 164 13.23 -2.30 5.95
N LYS A 165 13.82 -1.24 5.41
CA LYS A 165 14.34 -0.12 6.23
C LYS A 165 13.31 0.48 7.17
N THR A 166 12.05 0.42 6.80
CA THR A 166 10.90 0.93 7.58
C THR A 166 10.20 -0.13 8.41
N ILE A 167 10.57 -1.42 8.26
CA ILE A 167 10.06 -2.51 9.08
C ILE A 167 10.83 -2.53 10.39
N ARG A 168 10.12 -2.68 11.51
CA ARG A 168 10.68 -2.59 12.86
C ARG A 168 10.16 -3.69 13.78
N LEU A 169 10.77 -3.78 14.95
CA LEU A 169 10.24 -4.60 16.05
C LEU A 169 9.11 -3.86 16.77
N ALA A 170 8.14 -4.62 17.22
CA ALA A 170 7.10 -4.17 18.13
C ALA A 170 7.70 -3.64 19.44
N GLU A 171 7.11 -2.58 20.01
CA GLU A 171 7.54 -1.99 21.27
C GLU A 171 7.61 -2.98 22.42
N ASN A 172 6.72 -3.99 22.43
CA ASN A 172 6.67 -5.04 23.43
C ASN A 172 7.64 -6.20 23.18
N CYS A 173 8.50 -6.12 22.15
CA CYS A 173 9.55 -7.11 21.94
C CYS A 173 10.50 -7.12 23.13
N PRO A 174 10.85 -8.32 23.70
CA PRO A 174 11.74 -8.42 24.86
C PRO A 174 13.20 -8.04 24.57
N GLN A 175 13.55 -7.89 23.31
CA GLN A 175 14.87 -7.49 22.82
C GLN A 175 14.78 -6.15 22.09
N ASP A 176 15.76 -5.28 22.28
CA ASP A 176 15.85 -4.00 21.53
C ASP A 176 16.41 -4.19 20.12
N GLU A 177 17.20 -5.26 19.93
CA GLU A 177 17.75 -5.64 18.63
C GLU A 177 17.72 -7.17 18.49
N VAL A 178 17.31 -7.66 17.31
CA VAL A 178 17.36 -9.08 16.95
C VAL A 178 17.97 -9.24 15.55
N THR A 179 18.61 -10.39 15.33
CA THR A 179 19.04 -10.83 14.01
C THR A 179 18.38 -12.15 13.70
N VAL A 180 17.67 -12.22 12.59
CA VAL A 180 17.01 -13.44 12.13
C VAL A 180 17.56 -13.87 10.77
N GLU A 181 17.66 -15.18 10.56
CA GLU A 181 18.04 -15.76 9.26
C GLU A 181 16.77 -16.13 8.50
N ILE A 182 16.61 -15.62 7.28
CA ILE A 182 15.51 -16.00 6.38
C ILE A 182 16.02 -16.29 4.98
N GLY A 183 15.37 -17.23 4.30
CA GLY A 183 15.52 -17.44 2.87
C GLY A 183 14.47 -16.67 2.09
N ILE A 184 14.85 -16.08 0.98
CA ILE A 184 13.91 -15.43 0.06
C ILE A 184 13.94 -16.15 -1.27
N ASN A 185 12.76 -16.51 -1.77
CA ASN A 185 12.55 -17.06 -3.10
C ASN A 185 11.90 -16.00 -4.00
N ASP A 186 12.69 -15.46 -4.94
CA ASP A 186 12.26 -14.51 -5.95
C ASP A 186 12.78 -14.92 -7.33
N LEU A 187 11.89 -15.42 -8.18
CA LEU A 187 12.26 -15.91 -9.52
C LEU A 187 12.42 -14.80 -10.56
N PHE A 188 12.00 -13.59 -10.27
CA PHE A 188 11.96 -12.47 -11.22
C PHE A 188 12.98 -11.38 -10.93
N VAL A 189 13.40 -11.25 -9.67
CA VAL A 189 14.42 -10.29 -9.23
C VAL A 189 15.51 -11.07 -8.47
N PRO A 190 16.53 -11.57 -9.20
CA PRO A 190 17.59 -12.42 -8.62
C PRO A 190 18.34 -11.77 -7.45
N GLN A 191 18.37 -10.44 -7.38
CA GLN A 191 18.99 -9.69 -6.29
C GLN A 191 18.33 -9.91 -4.94
N ASN A 192 17.05 -10.27 -4.91
CA ASN A 192 16.34 -10.63 -3.68
C ASN A 192 16.56 -12.09 -3.28
N GLN A 193 16.88 -12.96 -4.27
CA GLN A 193 16.99 -14.40 -4.08
C GLN A 193 18.14 -14.77 -3.13
N GLY A 194 17.90 -15.67 -2.18
CA GLY A 194 18.95 -16.26 -1.35
C GLY A 194 18.72 -16.17 0.14
N ALA A 195 19.80 -16.34 0.90
CA ALA A 195 19.82 -16.27 2.35
C ALA A 195 20.15 -14.85 2.82
N TRP A 196 19.47 -14.41 3.85
CA TRP A 196 19.59 -13.08 4.38
C TRP A 196 19.67 -13.08 5.90
N LEU A 197 20.55 -12.26 6.45
CA LEU A 197 20.53 -11.83 7.84
C LEU A 197 19.71 -10.55 7.92
N TRP A 198 18.58 -10.63 8.60
CA TRP A 198 17.69 -9.50 8.84
C TRP A 198 17.89 -8.99 10.26
N GLN A 199 18.51 -7.82 10.37
CA GLN A 199 18.76 -7.12 11.63
C GLN A 199 17.63 -6.12 11.85
N LEU A 200 16.92 -6.27 12.97
CA LEU A 200 15.75 -5.46 13.31
C LEU A 200 15.97 -4.76 14.65
N THR A 201 15.53 -3.52 14.72
CA THR A 201 15.43 -2.69 15.93
C THR A 201 14.01 -2.11 16.02
N LYS A 202 13.72 -1.35 17.09
CA LYS A 202 12.45 -0.64 17.23
C LYS A 202 12.32 0.57 16.30
N GLU A 203 13.42 1.07 15.75
CA GLU A 203 13.46 2.23 14.84
C GLU A 203 13.41 1.83 13.35
N GLY A 204 13.79 0.58 13.02
CA GLY A 204 13.84 0.11 11.64
C GLY A 204 14.67 -1.14 11.48
N SER A 205 14.98 -1.50 10.24
CA SER A 205 15.79 -2.69 10.00
C SER A 205 16.67 -2.62 8.75
N ARG A 206 17.55 -3.61 8.62
CA ARG A 206 18.39 -3.78 7.45
C ARG A 206 18.59 -5.26 7.13
N MET A 207 18.77 -5.56 5.85
CA MET A 207 19.11 -6.90 5.38
C MET A 207 20.52 -6.95 4.80
N ILE A 208 21.25 -8.02 5.13
CA ILE A 208 22.60 -8.30 4.63
C ILE A 208 22.53 -9.66 3.95
N GLN A 209 22.90 -9.71 2.68
CA GLN A 209 22.92 -10.97 1.93
C GLN A 209 24.10 -11.82 2.36
N GLU A 210 23.84 -13.07 2.70
CA GLU A 210 24.87 -14.02 3.06
C GLU A 210 25.48 -14.68 1.81
N SER A 211 26.76 -14.48 1.59
CA SER A 211 27.49 -15.08 0.48
C SER A 211 27.91 -16.54 0.71
N ARG A 212 27.88 -17.00 1.98
CA ARG A 212 28.21 -18.37 2.38
C ARG A 212 27.12 -18.95 3.23
N PHE A 213 26.27 -19.75 2.62
CA PHE A 213 25.23 -20.47 3.30
C PHE A 213 25.83 -21.58 4.18
N ILE A 214 26.04 -21.32 5.46
CA ILE A 214 26.26 -22.36 6.46
C ILE A 214 25.03 -22.32 7.38
N ALA A 215 23.93 -22.92 6.92
CA ALA A 215 22.76 -23.08 7.76
C ALA A 215 23.12 -23.88 9.01
N LYS A 216 23.22 -23.22 10.15
CA LYS A 216 23.33 -23.88 11.46
C LYS A 216 22.02 -24.48 11.94
N GLY A 217 20.96 -24.38 11.12
CA GLY A 217 19.62 -24.85 11.45
C GLY A 217 18.71 -24.89 10.21
N LYS A 218 17.43 -25.18 10.44
CA LYS A 218 16.40 -25.14 9.40
C LYS A 218 15.94 -23.68 9.24
N MET A 219 16.47 -23.01 8.24
CA MET A 219 16.05 -21.66 7.87
C MET A 219 14.67 -21.71 7.19
N GLU A 220 13.76 -20.84 7.61
CA GLU A 220 12.48 -20.67 6.93
C GLU A 220 12.67 -19.88 5.63
N VAL A 221 12.03 -20.37 4.56
CA VAL A 221 12.08 -19.74 3.24
C VAL A 221 10.71 -19.16 2.92
N LEU A 222 10.68 -17.88 2.59
CA LEU A 222 9.49 -17.15 2.18
C LEU A 222 9.61 -16.75 0.71
N THR A 223 8.52 -16.85 -0.01
CA THR A 223 8.42 -16.26 -1.35
C THR A 223 8.26 -14.74 -1.23
N ILE A 224 8.66 -14.02 -2.28
CA ILE A 224 8.43 -12.58 -2.34
C ILE A 224 6.93 -12.23 -2.24
N SER A 225 6.06 -13.11 -2.72
CA SER A 225 4.62 -13.01 -2.58
C SER A 225 4.16 -13.03 -1.12
N GLU A 226 4.66 -13.99 -0.33
CA GLU A 226 4.35 -14.14 1.10
C GLU A 226 4.89 -12.96 1.89
N LEU A 227 6.11 -12.50 1.58
CA LEU A 227 6.69 -11.29 2.19
C LEU A 227 5.86 -10.05 1.87
N THR A 228 5.38 -9.91 0.63
CA THR A 228 4.51 -8.78 0.24
C THR A 228 3.20 -8.80 1.04
N GLU A 229 2.48 -9.93 1.07
CA GLU A 229 1.23 -10.03 1.84
C GLU A 229 1.45 -9.76 3.34
N TRP A 230 2.54 -10.28 3.90
CA TRP A 230 2.84 -10.12 5.33
C TRP A 230 3.22 -8.70 5.69
N LEU A 231 4.25 -8.16 5.03
CA LEU A 231 4.83 -6.89 5.43
C LEU A 231 3.94 -5.68 5.12
N PHE A 232 2.98 -5.83 4.18
CA PHE A 232 1.90 -4.87 4.02
C PHE A 232 0.69 -5.10 4.96
N GLY A 233 0.78 -6.04 5.89
CA GLY A 233 -0.27 -6.29 6.88
C GLY A 233 -1.54 -6.96 6.33
N TYR A 234 -1.50 -7.51 5.12
CA TYR A 234 -2.67 -8.12 4.49
C TYR A 234 -2.92 -9.56 4.96
N ARG A 235 -1.85 -10.35 5.07
CA ARG A 235 -1.92 -11.75 5.50
C ARG A 235 -0.59 -12.21 6.07
N THR A 236 -0.61 -12.85 7.24
CA THR A 236 0.59 -13.43 7.86
C THR A 236 0.77 -14.89 7.44
N PRO A 237 1.88 -15.26 6.76
CA PRO A 237 2.17 -16.64 6.44
C PRO A 237 2.44 -17.49 7.68
N ALA A 238 2.10 -18.78 7.62
CA ALA A 238 2.32 -19.69 8.74
C ALA A 238 3.80 -19.86 9.12
N GLN A 239 4.71 -19.64 8.17
CA GLN A 239 6.16 -19.69 8.39
C GLN A 239 6.66 -18.63 9.37
N VAL A 240 5.99 -17.49 9.48
CA VAL A 240 6.37 -16.38 10.39
C VAL A 240 6.43 -16.87 11.84
N ALA A 241 5.53 -17.76 12.26
CA ALA A 241 5.54 -18.35 13.60
C ALA A 241 6.78 -19.23 13.90
N LYS A 242 7.56 -19.58 12.87
CA LYS A 242 8.80 -20.37 13.01
C LYS A 242 10.06 -19.51 12.90
N ILE A 243 9.92 -18.26 12.53
CA ILE A 243 11.02 -17.29 12.51
C ILE A 243 11.24 -16.82 13.96
N PRO A 244 12.47 -16.89 14.50
CA PRO A 244 12.74 -16.35 15.81
C PRO A 244 12.30 -14.88 15.89
N TYR A 245 11.51 -14.53 16.91
CA TYR A 245 10.90 -13.21 17.09
C TYR A 245 9.97 -12.76 15.93
N GLY A 246 9.52 -13.68 15.08
CA GLY A 246 8.65 -13.36 13.94
C GLY A 246 7.34 -12.67 14.33
N GLU A 247 6.77 -13.01 15.50
CA GLU A 247 5.58 -12.39 16.07
C GLU A 247 5.77 -10.92 16.50
N TYR A 248 7.03 -10.48 16.67
CA TYR A 248 7.38 -9.11 17.04
C TYR A 248 7.82 -8.26 15.83
N ILE A 249 7.92 -8.84 14.63
CA ILE A 249 8.19 -8.08 13.42
C ILE A 249 6.90 -7.39 13.01
N GLU A 250 6.86 -6.06 13.08
CA GLU A 250 5.68 -5.28 12.76
C GLU A 250 5.51 -5.11 11.24
N PRO A 251 4.42 -5.65 10.65
CA PRO A 251 4.00 -5.25 9.31
C PRO A 251 3.47 -3.82 9.33
N PHE A 252 3.31 -3.19 8.17
CA PHE A 252 2.69 -1.87 8.09
C PHE A 252 1.26 -1.87 8.66
N HIS A 253 0.96 -0.85 9.45
CA HIS A 253 -0.38 -0.60 9.96
C HIS A 253 -1.18 0.25 8.96
N GLY A 254 -1.99 -0.44 8.17
CA GLY A 254 -2.88 0.20 7.21
C GLY A 254 -2.19 0.65 5.92
N VAL A 255 -2.85 0.34 4.84
CA VAL A 255 -2.50 0.74 3.48
C VAL A 255 -3.68 1.51 2.91
N PHE A 256 -3.42 2.66 2.31
CA PHE A 256 -4.39 3.43 1.55
C PHE A 256 -3.78 3.83 0.20
N LEU A 257 -3.93 2.95 -0.77
CA LEU A 257 -3.51 3.17 -2.15
C LEU A 257 -4.76 3.00 -3.03
N ASP A 258 -5.44 4.09 -3.30
CA ASP A 258 -6.60 4.10 -4.19
C ASP A 258 -6.36 4.95 -5.43
N GLU A 259 -5.12 4.96 -5.88
CA GLU A 259 -4.68 5.62 -7.09
C GLU A 259 -5.30 4.91 -8.30
N VAL A 260 -6.42 5.43 -8.79
CA VAL A 260 -7.04 4.99 -10.04
C VAL A 260 -6.41 5.78 -11.18
N VAL A 261 -5.91 5.07 -12.17
CA VAL A 261 -5.29 5.64 -13.37
C VAL A 261 -6.12 5.27 -14.59
#